data_c121ec4c8a2eefe237fb371d88f4fc1b
#
_entry.id   c121ec4c8a2eefe237fb371d88f4fc1b
#
_cell.length_a   1.000
_cell.length_b   1.000
_cell.length_c   1.000
_cell.angle_alpha   90.00
_cell.angle_beta   90.00
_cell.angle_gamma   90.00
#
_symmetry.space_group_name_H-M   'P 1'
#
loop_
_entity.id
_entity.type
_entity.pdbx_description
1 polymer ?
#
loop_
_entity_poly.entity_id
_entity_poly.type
_entity_poly.pdbx_seq_one_letter_code
_entity_poly.pdbx_strand_id
1 'polypeptide(L)'
;MSRIHMVPMDIINGFEVRPGMYEINGATAIPCGVNFTVYSYGATSCELLLYKRMEQEPYAVIPFPESYKIGKVYSMIVFGLNICDFEYAY
;
A
#
# COMPACT_ATOMS: atom_id res chain seq x y z
N MET A 1 -11.91 -9.09 24.02
CA MET A 1 -10.97 -8.43 23.11
C MET A 1 -11.58 -8.27 21.74
N SER A 2 -11.52 -7.09 21.24
CA SER A 2 -12.08 -6.85 19.94
C SER A 2 -11.13 -7.31 18.85
N ARG A 3 -11.68 -7.79 17.79
CA ARG A 3 -10.94 -8.15 16.60
C ARG A 3 -11.22 -7.11 15.52
N ILE A 4 -10.19 -6.58 14.96
CA ILE A 4 -10.33 -5.62 13.88
C ILE A 4 -10.48 -6.41 12.59
N HIS A 5 -11.63 -6.27 11.99
CA HIS A 5 -11.87 -6.83 10.67
C HIS A 5 -11.66 -5.74 9.65
N MET A 6 -10.57 -5.83 8.93
CA MET A 6 -10.32 -4.91 7.84
C MET A 6 -10.87 -5.51 6.57
N VAL A 7 -11.74 -4.75 5.92
CA VAL A 7 -12.33 -5.17 4.65
C VAL A 7 -11.86 -4.22 3.57
N PRO A 8 -11.72 -4.70 2.34
CA PRO A 8 -11.38 -3.83 1.23
C PRO A 8 -12.45 -2.77 1.03
N MET A 9 -12.01 -1.55 0.70
CA MET A 9 -12.90 -0.45 0.42
C MET A 9 -12.88 -0.05 -1.06
N ASP A 10 -11.88 -0.51 -1.80
CA ASP A 10 -11.73 -0.15 -3.20
C ASP A 10 -10.94 -1.24 -3.92
N ILE A 11 -10.97 -1.19 -5.25
CA ILE A 11 -10.18 -2.08 -6.09
C ILE A 11 -9.42 -1.21 -7.09
N ILE A 12 -8.10 -1.28 -7.06
CA ILE A 12 -7.25 -0.49 -7.93
C ILE A 12 -6.34 -1.44 -8.70
N ASN A 13 -6.44 -1.43 -10.01
CA ASN A 13 -5.62 -2.27 -10.91
C ASN A 13 -5.68 -3.76 -10.52
N GLY A 14 -6.86 -4.21 -10.07
CA GLY A 14 -7.07 -5.60 -9.69
C GLY A 14 -6.71 -5.94 -8.25
N PHE A 15 -6.20 -4.99 -7.49
CA PHE A 15 -5.85 -5.20 -6.08
C PHE A 15 -6.91 -4.59 -5.18
N GLU A 16 -7.33 -5.36 -4.17
CA GLU A 16 -8.23 -4.85 -3.15
C GLU A 16 -7.42 -4.01 -2.16
N VAL A 17 -7.89 -2.81 -1.88
CA VAL A 17 -7.15 -1.83 -1.07
C VAL A 17 -8.08 -1.11 -0.12
N ARG A 18 -7.48 -0.42 0.86
CA ARG A 18 -8.18 0.50 1.75
C ARG A 18 -7.16 1.49 2.32
N PRO A 19 -7.62 2.60 2.94
CA PRO A 19 -6.70 3.48 3.65
C PRO A 19 -5.94 2.72 4.72
N GLY A 20 -4.65 3.02 4.88
CA GLY A 20 -3.77 2.28 5.76
C GLY A 20 -3.64 2.90 7.15
N MET A 21 -2.64 2.41 7.86
CA MET A 21 -2.29 2.89 9.20
C MET A 21 -1.18 3.92 9.05
N TYR A 22 -1.51 5.19 9.27
CA TYR A 22 -0.63 6.32 8.94
C TYR A 22 0.56 6.48 9.88
N GLU A 23 0.47 5.93 11.07
CA GLU A 23 1.54 6.01 12.06
C GLU A 23 2.65 5.00 11.85
N ILE A 24 2.49 4.07 10.91
CA ILE A 24 3.48 3.03 10.64
C ILE A 24 4.12 3.32 9.29
N ASN A 25 5.39 3.75 9.29
CA ASN A 25 6.11 4.08 8.07
C ASN A 25 6.58 2.82 7.34
N GLY A 26 6.69 2.96 6.01
CA GLY A 26 7.22 1.89 5.17
C GLY A 26 6.21 0.79 4.92
N ALA A 27 6.71 -0.38 4.60
CA ALA A 27 5.89 -1.56 4.33
C ALA A 27 5.85 -2.44 5.57
N THR A 28 4.65 -2.77 6.03
CA THR A 28 4.45 -3.58 7.23
C THR A 28 3.47 -4.69 6.94
N ALA A 29 3.89 -5.93 7.15
CA ALA A 29 3.03 -7.08 6.95
C ALA A 29 1.96 -7.12 8.05
N ILE A 30 0.73 -7.37 7.63
CA ILE A 30 -0.40 -7.56 8.53
C ILE A 30 -1.13 -8.82 8.09
N PRO A 31 -2.04 -9.37 8.93
CA PRO A 31 -2.64 -10.66 8.60
C PRO A 31 -3.36 -10.71 7.26
N CYS A 32 -3.96 -9.61 6.81
CA CYS A 32 -4.73 -9.59 5.57
C CYS A 32 -3.97 -9.05 4.37
N GLY A 33 -2.73 -8.59 4.55
CA GLY A 33 -1.96 -8.03 3.44
C GLY A 33 -0.76 -7.24 3.91
N VAL A 34 -0.50 -6.11 3.25
CA VAL A 34 0.63 -5.25 3.59
C VAL A 34 0.17 -3.80 3.68
N ASN A 35 0.59 -3.12 4.73
CA ASN A 35 0.35 -1.70 4.92
C ASN A 35 1.55 -0.92 4.38
N PHE A 36 1.29 -0.02 3.41
CA PHE A 36 2.31 0.85 2.84
C PHE A 36 2.03 2.29 3.25
N THR A 37 3.01 2.93 3.85
CA THR A 37 2.89 4.33 4.26
C THR A 37 4.11 5.09 3.78
N VAL A 38 3.89 6.19 3.08
CA VAL A 38 4.97 7.01 2.53
C VAL A 38 4.70 8.48 2.79
N TYR A 39 5.76 9.19 3.17
CA TYR A 39 5.73 10.62 3.35
C TYR A 39 6.07 11.28 2.03
N SER A 40 5.21 12.17 1.55
CA SER A 40 5.36 12.80 0.26
C SER A 40 5.60 14.30 0.42
N TYR A 41 6.76 14.78 -0.03
CA TYR A 41 7.10 16.18 0.01
C TYR A 41 6.68 16.84 -1.30
N GLY A 42 5.62 17.63 -1.27
CA GLY A 42 5.24 18.44 -2.41
C GLY A 42 4.78 17.69 -3.65
N ALA A 43 4.65 16.38 -3.57
CA ALA A 43 4.14 15.61 -4.68
C ALA A 43 2.63 15.73 -4.77
N THR A 44 2.11 15.79 -5.99
CA THR A 44 0.67 15.86 -6.23
C THR A 44 0.05 14.47 -6.32
N SER A 45 0.87 13.44 -6.49
CA SER A 45 0.41 12.06 -6.55
C SER A 45 1.53 11.13 -6.12
N CYS A 46 1.16 9.91 -5.80
CA CYS A 46 2.11 8.89 -5.37
C CYS A 46 1.65 7.53 -5.90
N GLU A 47 2.61 6.72 -6.32
CA GLU A 47 2.34 5.39 -6.83
C GLU A 47 3.17 4.37 -6.08
N LEU A 48 2.59 3.20 -5.84
CA LEU A 48 3.29 2.06 -5.28
C LEU A 48 3.71 1.16 -6.43
N LEU A 49 5.00 0.87 -6.52
CA LEU A 49 5.54 -0.04 -7.52
C LEU A 49 5.87 -1.36 -6.84
N LEU A 50 5.33 -2.45 -7.36
CA LEU A 50 5.59 -3.79 -6.84
C LEU A 50 6.42 -4.55 -7.85
N TYR A 51 7.47 -5.19 -7.37
CA TYR A 51 8.36 -6.01 -8.18
C TYR A 51 8.38 -7.42 -7.62
N LYS A 52 8.32 -8.40 -8.50
CA LYS A 52 8.63 -9.76 -8.07
C LYS A 52 10.12 -9.85 -7.78
N ARG A 53 10.48 -10.75 -6.87
CA ARG A 53 11.88 -10.89 -6.49
C ARG A 53 12.76 -11.14 -7.70
N MET A 54 13.87 -10.42 -7.76
CA MET A 54 14.90 -10.56 -8.81
C MET A 54 14.44 -10.11 -10.20
N GLU A 55 13.29 -9.44 -10.31
CA GLU A 55 12.86 -8.86 -11.57
C GLU A 55 13.08 -7.38 -11.55
N GLN A 56 13.39 -6.82 -12.72
CA GLN A 56 13.73 -5.41 -12.85
C GLN A 56 12.56 -4.57 -13.32
N GLU A 57 11.52 -5.19 -13.88
CA GLU A 57 10.34 -4.47 -14.32
C GLU A 57 9.23 -4.59 -13.29
N PRO A 58 8.44 -3.54 -13.10
CA PRO A 58 7.34 -3.60 -12.14
C PRO A 58 6.35 -4.70 -12.50
N TYR A 59 6.00 -5.51 -11.51
CA TYR A 59 4.91 -6.47 -11.63
C TYR A 59 3.56 -5.75 -11.66
N ALA A 60 3.44 -4.69 -10.85
CA ALA A 60 2.21 -3.92 -10.77
C ALA A 60 2.53 -2.49 -10.33
N VAL A 61 1.68 -1.57 -10.76
CA VAL A 61 1.71 -0.18 -10.33
C VAL A 61 0.34 0.11 -9.72
N ILE A 62 0.33 0.54 -8.46
CA ILE A 62 -0.91 0.84 -7.76
C ILE A 62 -0.85 2.30 -7.31
N PRO A 63 -1.63 3.19 -7.94
CA PRO A 63 -1.63 4.59 -7.51
C PRO A 63 -2.32 4.71 -6.14
N PHE A 64 -1.77 5.56 -5.27
CA PHE A 64 -2.41 5.88 -4.01
C PHE A 64 -3.56 6.85 -4.30
N PRO A 65 -4.79 6.52 -3.91
CA PRO A 65 -5.89 7.47 -4.09
C PRO A 65 -5.64 8.75 -3.29
N GLU A 66 -6.08 9.87 -3.84
CA GLU A 66 -5.97 11.16 -3.15
C GLU A 66 -6.69 11.11 -1.81
N SER A 67 -7.80 10.37 -1.73
CA SER A 67 -8.56 10.22 -0.50
C SER A 67 -7.81 9.45 0.59
N TYR A 68 -6.71 8.78 0.24
CA TYR A 68 -5.89 8.03 1.20
C TYR A 68 -4.74 8.87 1.74
N LYS A 69 -4.71 10.15 1.43
CA LYS A 69 -3.68 11.06 1.88
C LYS A 69 -4.18 11.87 3.07
N ILE A 70 -3.37 11.94 4.12
CA ILE A 70 -3.62 12.80 5.27
C ILE A 70 -2.41 13.71 5.41
N GLY A 71 -2.61 15.02 5.25
CA GLY A 71 -1.50 15.96 5.24
C GLY A 71 -0.53 15.64 4.11
N LYS A 72 0.68 15.21 4.43
CA LYS A 72 1.70 14.84 3.45
C LYS A 72 1.97 13.33 3.45
N VAL A 73 1.08 12.56 4.05
CA VAL A 73 1.29 11.13 4.22
C VAL A 73 0.24 10.35 3.44
N TYR A 74 0.70 9.49 2.55
CA TYR A 74 -0.14 8.51 1.88
C TYR A 74 -0.02 7.18 2.61
N SER A 75 -1.14 6.50 2.81
CA SER A 75 -1.12 5.17 3.40
C SER A 75 -2.20 4.30 2.76
N MET A 76 -1.83 3.05 2.46
CA MET A 76 -2.73 2.13 1.79
C MET A 76 -2.41 0.70 2.23
N ILE A 77 -3.44 -0.07 2.52
CA ILE A 77 -3.31 -1.51 2.74
C ILE A 77 -3.67 -2.21 1.44
N VAL A 78 -2.78 -3.06 0.95
CA VAL A 78 -3.02 -3.91 -0.20
C VAL A 78 -3.29 -5.32 0.31
N PHE A 79 -4.49 -5.81 0.06
CA PHE A 79 -4.94 -7.10 0.57
C PHE A 79 -4.38 -8.24 -0.30
N GLY A 80 -4.15 -9.38 0.34
CA GLY A 80 -3.73 -10.56 -0.37
C GLY A 80 -2.28 -10.56 -0.84
N LEU A 81 -1.50 -9.56 -0.44
CA LEU A 81 -0.11 -9.44 -0.82
C LEU A 81 0.78 -10.05 0.25
N ASN A 82 1.76 -10.85 -0.18
CA ASN A 82 2.75 -11.43 0.73
C ASN A 82 4.05 -10.65 0.57
N ILE A 83 4.47 -9.96 1.62
CA ILE A 83 5.65 -9.10 1.57
C ILE A 83 6.92 -9.87 1.23
N CYS A 84 6.95 -11.17 1.51
CA CYS A 84 8.13 -12.00 1.22
C CYS A 84 8.31 -12.27 -0.27
N ASP A 85 7.24 -12.13 -1.07
CA ASP A 85 7.28 -12.44 -2.49
C ASP A 85 7.57 -11.24 -3.37
N PHE A 86 7.57 -10.04 -2.81
CA PHE A 86 7.67 -8.81 -3.59
C PHE A 86 8.68 -7.84 -2.98
N GLU A 87 9.27 -7.05 -3.86
CA GLU A 87 9.98 -5.84 -3.48
C GLU A 87 9.10 -4.66 -3.86
N TYR A 88 9.31 -3.51 -3.24
CA TYR A 88 8.47 -2.36 -3.49
C TYR A 88 9.30 -1.09 -3.62
N ALA A 89 8.69 -0.09 -4.30
CA ALA A 89 9.23 1.27 -4.39
C ALA A 89 8.04 2.23 -4.48
N TYR A 90 8.32 3.50 -4.27
CA TYR A 90 7.28 4.54 -4.35
C TYR A 90 7.47 5.48 -5.52
#